data_0c66c9f6e14c91b60dbff5d76a1bad75
#
_entry.id   0c66c9f6e14c91b60dbff5d76a1bad75
#
_cell.length_a   1.000
_cell.length_b   1.000
_cell.length_c   1.000
_cell.angle_alpha   90.00
_cell.angle_beta   90.00
_cell.angle_gamma   90.00
#
_symmetry.space_group_name_H-M   'P 1'
#
loop_
_entity.id
_entity.type
_entity.pdbx_description
1 polymer ?
#
loop_
_entity_poly.entity_id
_entity_poly.type
_entity_poly.pdbx_seq_one_letter_code
_entity_poly.pdbx_strand_id
1 'polypeptide(L)'
;VGTLYAGEAEFEESCEAIKAQEQVDFTHHVIADLPEYEAHNELWNAWGKVKASYDIFVKVDADTILNRNEALSDIYKLFQQPRVTGVQIKLHDYFSDQLISGLNAFSTEVQFKNSKKRLFADHADRNHDLVIKGEDVSHLAPIGWHCKYPAARQAYHYGLRRALKKQSDIVRRCASMWLKYRDDARAWALTGAMEAGWIYRNQFNYSDERFEKSLNDYQNDSERLIKVENYANMVTS
;
A
#
# COMPACT_ATOMS: atom_id res chain seq x y z
N VAL A 1 1.44 13.61 -8.95
CA VAL A 1 1.66 12.38 -8.18
C VAL A 1 1.79 12.73 -6.71
N GLY A 2 1.15 11.97 -5.84
CA GLY A 2 1.23 12.16 -4.38
C GLY A 2 1.70 10.89 -3.67
N THR A 3 2.68 11.03 -2.77
CA THR A 3 3.26 9.93 -2.01
C THR A 3 3.21 10.24 -0.52
N LEU A 4 2.85 9.23 0.29
CA LEU A 4 2.95 9.26 1.74
C LEU A 4 4.15 8.42 2.16
N TYR A 5 5.05 9.00 2.96
CA TYR A 5 6.27 8.36 3.44
C TYR A 5 6.29 8.30 4.96
N ALA A 6 6.57 7.12 5.51
CA ALA A 6 6.66 6.88 6.95
C ALA A 6 7.83 5.92 7.31
N GLY A 7 8.90 5.93 6.50
CA GLY A 7 10.09 5.12 6.70
C GLY A 7 10.10 3.78 5.93
N GLU A 8 9.37 3.70 4.81
CA GLU A 8 9.40 2.56 3.90
C GLU A 8 10.77 2.40 3.25
N ALA A 9 11.28 1.17 3.18
CA ALA A 9 12.61 0.85 2.69
C ALA A 9 12.78 1.15 1.18
N GLU A 10 11.70 1.05 0.42
CA GLU A 10 11.69 1.24 -1.03
C GLU A 10 11.51 2.70 -1.48
N PHE A 11 11.41 3.64 -0.55
CA PHE A 11 11.06 5.03 -0.86
C PHE A 11 11.96 5.68 -1.91
N GLU A 12 13.27 5.50 -1.79
CA GLU A 12 14.22 6.09 -2.75
C GLU A 12 14.03 5.48 -4.15
N GLU A 13 13.92 4.14 -4.26
CA GLU A 13 13.67 3.45 -5.53
C GLU A 13 12.30 3.84 -6.12
N SER A 14 11.28 4.01 -5.28
CA SER A 14 9.97 4.51 -5.68
C SER A 14 10.06 5.92 -6.26
N CYS A 15 10.77 6.83 -5.61
CA CYS A 15 10.98 8.19 -6.10
C CYS A 15 11.74 8.21 -7.44
N GLU A 16 12.78 7.40 -7.60
CA GLU A 16 13.51 7.29 -8.87
C GLU A 16 12.63 6.71 -10.00
N ALA A 17 11.80 5.69 -9.70
CA ALA A 17 10.85 5.15 -10.65
C ALA A 17 9.77 6.16 -11.07
N ILE A 18 9.32 7.03 -10.15
CA ILE A 18 8.40 8.13 -10.46
C ILE A 18 9.13 9.18 -11.32
N LYS A 19 10.34 9.58 -10.95
CA LYS A 19 11.12 10.58 -11.67
C LYS A 19 11.47 10.15 -13.10
N ALA A 20 11.63 8.85 -13.33
CA ALA A 20 11.92 8.25 -14.64
C ALA A 20 10.69 8.18 -15.57
N GLN A 21 9.51 8.65 -15.14
CA GLN A 21 8.31 8.60 -15.97
C GLN A 21 8.40 9.56 -17.15
N GLU A 22 7.94 9.08 -18.30
CA GLU A 22 8.03 9.73 -19.60
C GLU A 22 6.64 9.97 -20.21
N GLN A 23 6.58 10.79 -21.27
CA GLN A 23 5.39 11.06 -22.07
C GLN A 23 4.22 11.71 -21.31
N VAL A 24 4.49 12.29 -20.17
CA VAL A 24 3.50 13.01 -19.35
C VAL A 24 4.20 14.06 -18.49
N ASP A 25 3.62 15.24 -18.39
CA ASP A 25 4.07 16.26 -17.44
C ASP A 25 3.44 16.01 -16.07
N PHE A 26 4.25 16.01 -15.03
CA PHE A 26 3.77 15.79 -13.66
C PHE A 26 4.59 16.54 -12.62
N THR A 27 3.98 16.72 -11.46
CA THR A 27 4.67 17.14 -10.22
C THR A 27 4.57 16.02 -9.21
N HIS A 28 5.67 15.70 -8.53
CA HIS A 28 5.68 14.74 -7.43
C HIS A 28 5.69 15.48 -6.09
N HIS A 29 4.69 15.19 -5.26
CA HIS A 29 4.51 15.78 -3.93
C HIS A 29 4.58 14.68 -2.88
N VAL A 30 5.48 14.82 -1.92
CA VAL A 30 5.70 13.86 -0.84
C VAL A 30 5.24 14.48 0.48
N ILE A 31 4.42 13.75 1.22
CA ILE A 31 4.06 14.04 2.61
C ILE A 31 4.80 13.03 3.48
N ALA A 32 5.63 13.52 4.39
CA ALA A 32 6.48 12.71 5.26
C ALA A 32 6.21 13.00 6.74
N ASP A 33 6.54 12.03 7.59
CA ASP A 33 6.63 12.18 9.05
C ASP A 33 5.35 12.66 9.77
N LEU A 34 4.18 12.40 9.17
CA LEU A 34 2.88 12.67 9.78
C LEU A 34 2.19 11.37 10.22
N PRO A 35 1.36 11.42 11.28
CA PRO A 35 0.46 10.31 11.62
C PRO A 35 -0.45 9.94 10.45
N GLU A 36 -0.90 8.68 10.41
CA GLU A 36 -1.55 8.07 9.24
C GLU A 36 -2.68 8.93 8.62
N TYR A 37 -3.71 9.29 9.38
CA TYR A 37 -4.85 10.01 8.79
C TYR A 37 -4.56 11.49 8.56
N GLU A 38 -3.67 12.09 9.35
CA GLU A 38 -3.17 13.44 9.15
C GLU A 38 -2.39 13.54 7.83
N ALA A 39 -1.52 12.56 7.54
CA ALA A 39 -0.78 12.48 6.28
C ALA A 39 -1.73 12.39 5.08
N HIS A 40 -2.74 11.53 5.16
CA HIS A 40 -3.76 11.44 4.11
C HIS A 40 -4.54 12.74 3.94
N ASN A 41 -4.98 13.36 5.04
CA ASN A 41 -5.71 14.62 4.99
C ASN A 41 -4.86 15.75 4.40
N GLU A 42 -3.57 15.82 4.75
CA GLU A 42 -2.68 16.82 4.16
C GLU A 42 -2.47 16.59 2.67
N LEU A 43 -2.34 15.34 2.22
CA LEU A 43 -2.24 15.02 0.81
C LEU A 43 -3.48 15.44 0.02
N TRP A 44 -4.69 15.21 0.57
CA TRP A 44 -5.94 15.64 -0.06
C TRP A 44 -6.10 17.16 -0.05
N ASN A 45 -5.68 17.83 1.00
CA ASN A 45 -5.67 19.29 1.08
C ASN A 45 -4.70 19.89 0.06
N ALA A 46 -3.49 19.33 -0.06
CA ALA A 46 -2.51 19.76 -1.05
C ALA A 46 -3.05 19.59 -2.48
N TRP A 47 -3.64 18.43 -2.79
CA TRP A 47 -4.32 18.20 -4.06
C TRP A 47 -5.44 19.23 -4.32
N GLY A 48 -6.30 19.47 -3.33
CA GLY A 48 -7.41 20.43 -3.44
C GLY A 48 -6.95 21.84 -3.82
N LYS A 49 -5.76 22.26 -3.37
CA LYS A 49 -5.21 23.58 -3.69
C LYS A 49 -4.71 23.71 -5.13
N VAL A 50 -4.27 22.61 -5.74
CA VAL A 50 -3.59 22.63 -7.05
C VAL A 50 -4.38 21.95 -8.18
N LYS A 51 -5.44 21.23 -7.87
CA LYS A 51 -6.17 20.39 -8.85
C LYS A 51 -6.67 21.13 -10.10
N ALA A 52 -6.86 22.45 -10.03
CA ALA A 52 -7.25 23.23 -11.19
C ALA A 52 -6.15 23.35 -12.27
N SER A 53 -4.90 23.00 -11.92
CA SER A 53 -3.75 23.05 -12.82
C SER A 53 -3.36 21.67 -13.37
N TYR A 54 -4.12 20.62 -13.03
CA TYR A 54 -3.83 19.24 -13.44
C TYR A 54 -5.10 18.54 -13.88
N ASP A 55 -4.96 17.47 -14.66
CA ASP A 55 -6.09 16.65 -15.14
C ASP A 55 -6.43 15.53 -14.16
N ILE A 56 -5.41 14.89 -13.59
CA ILE A 56 -5.56 13.74 -12.70
C ILE A 56 -4.62 13.81 -11.50
N PHE A 57 -4.99 13.12 -10.47
CA PHE A 57 -4.16 12.80 -9.31
C PHE A 57 -3.84 11.30 -9.29
N VAL A 58 -2.57 10.94 -9.13
CA VAL A 58 -2.13 9.56 -8.96
C VAL A 58 -1.50 9.40 -7.58
N LYS A 59 -2.05 8.51 -6.75
CA LYS A 59 -1.47 8.16 -5.46
C LYS A 59 -0.56 6.96 -5.63
N VAL A 60 0.73 7.17 -5.39
CA VAL A 60 1.77 6.13 -5.38
C VAL A 60 2.31 6.03 -3.97
N ASP A 61 2.05 4.92 -3.27
CA ASP A 61 2.55 4.72 -1.91
C ASP A 61 4.08 4.55 -1.92
N ALA A 62 4.77 4.93 -0.84
CA ALA A 62 6.23 4.95 -0.75
C ALA A 62 6.90 3.58 -0.92
N ASP A 63 6.14 2.50 -0.73
CA ASP A 63 6.53 1.12 -0.96
C ASP A 63 6.13 0.57 -2.35
N THR A 64 5.74 1.47 -3.26
CA THR A 64 5.31 1.11 -4.62
C THR A 64 6.36 1.52 -5.64
N ILE A 65 6.91 0.56 -6.37
CA ILE A 65 7.88 0.78 -7.44
C ILE A 65 7.20 0.55 -8.78
N LEU A 66 7.07 1.61 -9.59
CA LEU A 66 6.57 1.50 -10.96
C LEU A 66 7.56 0.69 -11.81
N ASN A 67 7.04 -0.20 -12.65
CA ASN A 67 7.88 -1.16 -13.38
C ASN A 67 8.27 -0.74 -14.81
N ARG A 68 7.83 0.46 -15.25
CA ARG A 68 8.15 1.02 -16.58
C ARG A 68 7.96 2.54 -16.59
N ASN A 69 8.64 3.19 -17.53
CA ASN A 69 8.69 4.64 -17.62
C ASN A 69 7.40 5.27 -18.19
N GLU A 70 6.55 4.50 -18.86
CA GLU A 70 5.29 4.97 -19.43
C GLU A 70 4.07 4.75 -18.50
N ALA A 71 4.30 4.30 -17.27
CA ALA A 71 3.21 3.94 -16.35
C ALA A 71 2.22 5.10 -16.11
N LEU A 72 2.73 6.31 -15.85
CA LEU A 72 1.86 7.47 -15.62
C LEU A 72 1.15 7.92 -16.90
N SER A 73 1.80 7.87 -18.06
CA SER A 73 1.15 8.23 -19.33
C SER A 73 0.04 7.23 -19.69
N ASP A 74 0.25 5.96 -19.42
CA ASP A 74 -0.77 4.93 -19.64
C ASP A 74 -1.96 5.07 -18.68
N ILE A 75 -1.71 5.45 -17.41
CA ILE A 75 -2.79 5.83 -16.50
C ILE A 75 -3.57 7.03 -17.05
N TYR A 76 -2.87 8.08 -17.50
CA TYR A 76 -3.50 9.26 -18.05
C TYR A 76 -4.43 8.94 -19.24
N LYS A 77 -4.01 8.05 -20.14
CA LYS A 77 -4.83 7.60 -21.29
C LYS A 77 -6.17 6.98 -20.88
N LEU A 78 -6.25 6.33 -19.70
CA LEU A 78 -7.52 5.78 -19.20
C LEU A 78 -8.56 6.86 -18.93
N PHE A 79 -8.12 8.05 -18.48
CA PHE A 79 -9.00 9.18 -18.20
C PHE A 79 -9.46 9.93 -19.46
N GLN A 80 -8.93 9.59 -20.64
CA GLN A 80 -9.47 10.07 -21.91
C GLN A 80 -10.78 9.36 -22.30
N GLN A 81 -11.12 8.26 -21.65
CA GLN A 81 -12.38 7.56 -21.83
C GLN A 81 -13.52 8.34 -21.17
N PRO A 82 -14.69 8.47 -21.84
CA PRO A 82 -15.83 9.17 -21.26
C PRO A 82 -16.25 8.59 -19.90
N ARG A 83 -16.52 9.46 -18.93
CA ARG A 83 -17.02 9.14 -17.58
C ARG A 83 -16.05 8.44 -16.66
N VAL A 84 -14.78 8.27 -17.01
CA VAL A 84 -13.77 7.74 -16.09
C VAL A 84 -13.30 8.84 -15.16
N THR A 85 -13.59 8.69 -13.87
CA THR A 85 -13.21 9.64 -12.81
C THR A 85 -12.31 9.01 -11.75
N GLY A 86 -12.30 7.69 -11.65
CA GLY A 86 -11.46 6.94 -10.71
C GLY A 86 -11.00 5.61 -11.30
N VAL A 87 -9.71 5.33 -11.17
CA VAL A 87 -9.07 4.11 -11.67
C VAL A 87 -8.27 3.47 -10.54
N GLN A 88 -8.43 2.16 -10.38
CA GLN A 88 -7.59 1.34 -9.53
C GLN A 88 -6.81 0.34 -10.36
N ILE A 89 -5.49 0.27 -10.19
CA ILE A 89 -4.64 -0.65 -10.93
C ILE A 89 -3.96 -1.61 -9.95
N LYS A 90 -3.87 -2.87 -10.34
CA LYS A 90 -3.26 -3.92 -9.54
C LYS A 90 -1.74 -3.80 -9.53
N LEU A 91 -1.17 -4.01 -8.36
CA LEU A 91 0.27 -4.15 -8.11
C LEU A 91 0.60 -5.60 -7.79
N HIS A 92 1.79 -6.04 -8.13
CA HIS A 92 2.30 -7.31 -7.66
C HIS A 92 2.77 -7.17 -6.22
N ASP A 93 2.15 -7.91 -5.31
CA ASP A 93 2.45 -7.86 -3.89
C ASP A 93 3.47 -8.93 -3.50
N TYR A 94 4.58 -8.50 -2.90
CA TYR A 94 5.64 -9.41 -2.43
C TYR A 94 5.11 -10.46 -1.45
N PHE A 95 4.31 -10.05 -0.47
CA PHE A 95 3.92 -10.94 0.63
C PHE A 95 3.00 -12.07 0.19
N SER A 96 2.02 -11.76 -0.63
CA SER A 96 1.03 -12.73 -1.10
C SER A 96 1.40 -13.39 -2.42
N ASP A 97 2.42 -12.89 -3.12
CA ASP A 97 2.80 -13.30 -4.48
C ASP A 97 1.61 -13.28 -5.46
N GLN A 98 0.80 -12.22 -5.38
CA GLN A 98 -0.41 -12.02 -6.17
C GLN A 98 -0.60 -10.56 -6.57
N LEU A 99 -1.53 -10.33 -7.48
CA LEU A 99 -2.00 -8.99 -7.79
C LEU A 99 -2.97 -8.50 -6.71
N ILE A 100 -2.63 -7.41 -6.03
CA ILE A 100 -3.49 -6.73 -5.07
C ILE A 100 -3.96 -5.37 -5.60
N SER A 101 -5.04 -4.84 -5.05
CA SER A 101 -5.42 -3.44 -5.26
C SER A 101 -4.41 -2.53 -4.55
N GLY A 102 -3.79 -1.64 -5.31
CA GLY A 102 -2.71 -0.81 -4.75
C GLY A 102 -2.70 0.60 -5.31
N LEU A 103 -2.45 0.79 -6.60
CA LEU A 103 -2.36 2.11 -7.18
C LEU A 103 -3.73 2.69 -7.49
N ASN A 104 -3.97 3.92 -7.04
CA ASN A 104 -5.23 4.65 -7.25
C ASN A 104 -4.96 5.96 -7.99
N ALA A 105 -5.81 6.26 -9.00
CA ALA A 105 -5.79 7.52 -9.72
C ALA A 105 -7.20 8.11 -9.81
N PHE A 106 -7.30 9.45 -9.81
CA PHE A 106 -8.56 10.17 -9.76
C PHE A 106 -8.53 11.42 -10.62
N SER A 107 -9.65 11.74 -11.26
CA SER A 107 -9.84 13.02 -11.96
C SER A 107 -10.06 14.17 -10.97
N THR A 108 -10.04 15.39 -11.48
CA THR A 108 -10.32 16.61 -10.71
C THR A 108 -11.76 16.69 -10.19
N GLU A 109 -12.68 15.89 -10.72
CA GLU A 109 -14.07 15.81 -10.25
C GLU A 109 -14.22 15.15 -8.88
N VAL A 110 -13.29 14.27 -8.52
CA VAL A 110 -13.36 13.52 -7.27
C VAL A 110 -13.06 14.43 -6.09
N GLN A 111 -13.90 14.32 -5.07
CA GLN A 111 -13.76 15.05 -3.81
C GLN A 111 -13.29 14.09 -2.71
N PHE A 112 -12.36 14.55 -1.92
CA PHE A 112 -11.89 13.78 -0.77
C PHE A 112 -12.43 14.42 0.51
N LYS A 113 -12.93 13.57 1.41
CA LYS A 113 -13.38 13.97 2.74
C LYS A 113 -12.27 13.71 3.74
N ASN A 114 -12.11 14.60 4.71
CA ASN A 114 -11.15 14.39 5.80
C ASN A 114 -11.45 13.10 6.56
N SER A 115 -10.45 12.28 6.71
CA SER A 115 -10.51 11.05 7.46
C SER A 115 -10.24 11.29 8.94
N LYS A 116 -10.96 10.56 9.79
CA LYS A 116 -10.66 10.38 11.22
C LYS A 116 -10.38 8.91 11.53
N LYS A 117 -10.29 8.07 10.50
CA LYS A 117 -10.10 6.62 10.62
C LYS A 117 -8.67 6.25 10.25
N ARG A 118 -8.05 5.43 11.08
CA ARG A 118 -6.64 5.05 10.94
C ARG A 118 -6.38 3.94 9.92
N LEU A 119 -7.28 2.95 9.81
CA LEU A 119 -7.09 1.82 8.88
C LEU A 119 -7.63 2.07 7.46
N PHE A 120 -8.53 3.04 7.30
CA PHE A 120 -9.23 3.36 6.06
C PHE A 120 -9.24 4.87 5.90
N ALA A 121 -8.06 5.43 5.64
CA ALA A 121 -7.87 6.87 5.63
C ALA A 121 -8.26 7.53 4.31
N ASP A 122 -8.29 6.78 3.20
CA ASP A 122 -8.71 7.31 1.90
C ASP A 122 -10.25 7.39 1.83
N HIS A 123 -10.78 8.61 1.65
CA HIS A 123 -12.21 8.89 1.60
C HIS A 123 -12.58 9.68 0.35
N ALA A 124 -12.47 9.06 -0.82
CA ALA A 124 -13.07 9.61 -2.04
C ALA A 124 -14.60 9.58 -1.95
N ASP A 125 -15.27 10.55 -2.58
CA ASP A 125 -16.73 10.67 -2.60
C ASP A 125 -17.41 9.65 -3.51
N ARG A 126 -16.64 8.91 -4.29
CA ARG A 126 -17.12 7.87 -5.21
C ARG A 126 -16.16 6.68 -5.31
N ASN A 127 -16.66 5.58 -5.88
CA ASN A 127 -15.86 4.39 -6.18
C ASN A 127 -15.05 4.58 -7.47
N HIS A 128 -14.14 3.66 -7.75
CA HIS A 128 -13.43 3.60 -9.02
C HIS A 128 -14.36 3.13 -10.14
N ASP A 129 -14.30 3.81 -11.29
CA ASP A 129 -15.05 3.42 -12.49
C ASP A 129 -14.39 2.25 -13.20
N LEU A 130 -13.04 2.20 -13.13
CA LEU A 130 -12.24 1.13 -13.70
C LEU A 130 -11.37 0.45 -12.64
N VAL A 131 -11.34 -0.89 -12.68
CA VAL A 131 -10.42 -1.71 -11.88
C VAL A 131 -9.61 -2.59 -12.85
N ILE A 132 -8.36 -2.22 -13.08
CA ILE A 132 -7.46 -2.93 -13.99
C ILE A 132 -6.83 -4.12 -13.29
N LYS A 133 -7.21 -5.32 -13.70
CA LYS A 133 -6.82 -6.60 -13.05
C LYS A 133 -5.68 -7.32 -13.76
N GLY A 134 -5.24 -6.86 -14.91
CA GLY A 134 -4.21 -7.51 -15.73
C GLY A 134 -4.74 -8.44 -16.81
N GLU A 135 -5.92 -9.01 -16.62
CA GLU A 135 -6.58 -9.88 -17.61
C GLU A 135 -7.18 -9.06 -18.76
N ASP A 136 -7.75 -7.90 -18.44
CA ASP A 136 -8.47 -7.04 -19.38
C ASP A 136 -7.52 -6.16 -20.20
N VAL A 137 -6.42 -5.68 -19.58
CA VAL A 137 -5.42 -4.80 -20.21
C VAL A 137 -4.04 -5.21 -19.73
N SER A 138 -3.50 -6.26 -20.32
CA SER A 138 -2.30 -6.96 -19.85
C SER A 138 -1.04 -6.08 -19.73
N HIS A 139 -0.98 -4.95 -20.46
CA HIS A 139 0.15 -4.01 -20.39
C HIS A 139 0.05 -3.03 -19.20
N LEU A 140 -1.14 -2.89 -18.59
CA LEU A 140 -1.36 -1.96 -17.46
C LEU A 140 -1.21 -2.62 -16.08
N ALA A 141 -1.35 -3.94 -15.97
CA ALA A 141 -1.16 -4.63 -14.70
C ALA A 141 -0.30 -5.91 -14.85
N PRO A 142 0.63 -6.15 -13.91
CA PRO A 142 0.93 -5.24 -12.80
C PRO A 142 1.66 -3.99 -13.27
N ILE A 143 1.20 -2.82 -12.80
CA ILE A 143 1.85 -1.54 -13.14
C ILE A 143 3.12 -1.30 -12.33
N GLY A 144 3.31 -2.06 -11.26
CA GLY A 144 4.44 -1.97 -10.37
C GLY A 144 4.42 -3.05 -9.29
N TRP A 145 5.39 -2.94 -8.40
CA TRP A 145 5.57 -3.78 -7.22
C TRP A 145 5.10 -3.04 -5.97
N HIS A 146 4.47 -3.79 -5.06
CA HIS A 146 4.19 -3.35 -3.70
C HIS A 146 5.10 -4.11 -2.74
N CYS A 147 5.85 -3.40 -1.90
CA CYS A 147 6.79 -3.95 -0.91
C CYS A 147 7.80 -4.92 -1.53
N LYS A 148 8.55 -4.48 -2.54
CA LYS A 148 9.51 -5.35 -3.26
C LYS A 148 10.67 -5.85 -2.38
N TYR A 149 11.12 -5.00 -1.43
CA TYR A 149 12.24 -5.29 -0.52
C TYR A 149 11.92 -4.86 0.92
N PRO A 150 10.86 -5.40 1.55
CA PRO A 150 10.34 -4.88 2.80
C PRO A 150 11.32 -5.08 3.96
N ALA A 151 11.57 -4.02 4.73
CA ALA A 151 12.23 -4.11 6.02
C ALA A 151 11.35 -4.83 7.05
N ALA A 152 11.95 -5.36 8.13
CA ALA A 152 11.24 -6.08 9.19
C ALA A 152 10.05 -5.28 9.76
N ARG A 153 10.26 -3.98 10.04
CA ARG A 153 9.23 -3.06 10.53
C ARG A 153 8.05 -2.94 9.57
N GLN A 154 8.33 -2.74 8.30
CA GLN A 154 7.32 -2.61 7.24
C GLN A 154 6.55 -3.93 7.05
N ALA A 155 7.25 -5.06 7.05
CA ALA A 155 6.66 -6.39 6.94
C ALA A 155 5.72 -6.70 8.12
N TYR A 156 6.18 -6.46 9.35
CA TYR A 156 5.35 -6.61 10.55
C TYR A 156 4.08 -5.75 10.47
N HIS A 157 4.24 -4.49 10.08
CA HIS A 157 3.14 -3.56 9.90
C HIS A 157 2.14 -4.00 8.83
N TYR A 158 2.65 -4.51 7.71
CA TYR A 158 1.80 -5.08 6.65
C TYR A 158 0.87 -6.16 7.19
N GLY A 159 1.42 -7.16 7.86
CA GLY A 159 0.63 -8.27 8.40
C GLY A 159 -0.39 -7.81 9.44
N LEU A 160 0.02 -6.96 10.36
CA LEU A 160 -0.85 -6.35 11.36
C LEU A 160 -2.05 -5.63 10.73
N ARG A 161 -1.81 -4.76 9.73
CA ARG A 161 -2.89 -4.04 9.00
C ARG A 161 -3.82 -4.99 8.26
N ARG A 162 -3.29 -6.00 7.55
CA ARG A 162 -4.10 -6.97 6.82
C ARG A 162 -5.04 -7.73 7.75
N ALA A 163 -4.54 -8.18 8.89
CA ALA A 163 -5.36 -8.89 9.89
C ALA A 163 -6.40 -7.96 10.54
N LEU A 164 -6.03 -6.74 10.94
CA LEU A 164 -6.95 -5.74 11.48
C LEU A 164 -8.05 -5.34 10.47
N LYS A 165 -7.74 -5.32 9.17
CA LYS A 165 -8.72 -5.09 8.11
C LYS A 165 -9.60 -6.32 7.81
N LYS A 166 -9.35 -7.46 8.48
CA LYS A 166 -10.01 -8.77 8.23
C LYS A 166 -9.79 -9.28 6.79
N GLN A 167 -8.64 -9.02 6.22
CA GLN A 167 -8.24 -9.52 4.90
C GLN A 167 -7.60 -10.91 5.04
N SER A 168 -8.37 -11.86 5.56
CA SER A 168 -7.89 -13.21 5.90
C SER A 168 -7.29 -13.96 4.70
N ASP A 169 -7.82 -13.74 3.50
CA ASP A 169 -7.30 -14.41 2.30
C ASP A 169 -5.88 -13.94 1.95
N ILE A 170 -5.57 -12.65 2.16
CA ILE A 170 -4.22 -12.11 1.97
C ILE A 170 -3.27 -12.69 3.02
N VAL A 171 -3.70 -12.73 4.29
CA VAL A 171 -2.90 -13.32 5.38
C VAL A 171 -2.64 -14.81 5.13
N ARG A 172 -3.66 -15.57 4.73
CA ARG A 172 -3.54 -16.99 4.38
C ARG A 172 -2.55 -17.19 3.22
N ARG A 173 -2.63 -16.35 2.21
CA ARG A 173 -1.72 -16.42 1.07
C ARG A 173 -0.28 -16.10 1.47
N CYS A 174 -0.06 -15.07 2.28
CA CYS A 174 1.26 -14.77 2.85
C CYS A 174 1.81 -15.98 3.64
N ALA A 175 0.98 -16.63 4.45
CA ALA A 175 1.36 -17.84 5.18
C ALA A 175 1.76 -18.99 4.23
N SER A 176 0.99 -19.23 3.17
CA SER A 176 1.31 -20.23 2.15
C SER A 176 2.65 -19.93 1.47
N MET A 177 2.94 -18.66 1.15
CA MET A 177 4.19 -18.25 0.55
C MET A 177 5.36 -18.39 1.54
N TRP A 178 5.15 -18.05 2.81
CA TRP A 178 6.16 -18.25 3.83
C TRP A 178 6.49 -19.75 4.04
N LEU A 179 5.49 -20.61 4.08
CA LEU A 179 5.71 -22.07 4.17
C LEU A 179 6.54 -22.61 3.00
N LYS A 180 6.41 -21.98 1.82
CA LYS A 180 7.14 -22.32 0.61
C LYS A 180 8.59 -21.80 0.60
N TYR A 181 8.77 -20.52 0.95
CA TYR A 181 10.05 -19.82 0.76
C TYR A 181 10.87 -19.65 2.03
N ARG A 182 10.23 -19.68 3.19
CA ARG A 182 10.84 -19.52 4.53
C ARG A 182 11.65 -18.23 4.70
N ASP A 183 11.29 -17.16 4.00
CA ASP A 183 11.95 -15.87 4.08
C ASP A 183 11.54 -15.06 5.33
N ASP A 184 12.47 -14.22 5.79
CA ASP A 184 12.27 -13.48 7.04
C ASP A 184 11.22 -12.38 6.93
N ALA A 185 11.08 -11.72 5.78
CA ALA A 185 10.09 -10.66 5.61
C ALA A 185 8.64 -11.17 5.76
N ARG A 186 8.32 -12.32 5.14
CA ARG A 186 7.01 -12.97 5.35
C ARG A 186 6.82 -13.46 6.78
N ALA A 187 7.89 -13.94 7.43
CA ALA A 187 7.83 -14.29 8.85
C ALA A 187 7.46 -13.07 9.71
N TRP A 188 8.02 -11.90 9.44
CA TRP A 188 7.65 -10.65 10.11
C TRP A 188 6.21 -10.24 9.83
N ALA A 189 5.74 -10.39 8.60
CA ALA A 189 4.34 -10.13 8.27
C ALA A 189 3.37 -11.03 9.07
N LEU A 190 3.68 -12.30 9.19
CA LEU A 190 2.87 -13.24 9.99
C LEU A 190 2.95 -12.95 11.49
N THR A 191 4.11 -12.51 11.99
CA THR A 191 4.26 -12.03 13.36
C THR A 191 3.30 -10.86 13.64
N GLY A 192 3.25 -9.87 12.76
CA GLY A 192 2.31 -8.76 12.87
C GLY A 192 0.83 -9.20 12.79
N ALA A 193 0.53 -10.17 11.93
CA ALA A 193 -0.82 -10.72 11.82
C ALA A 193 -1.28 -11.45 13.09
N MET A 194 -0.38 -12.15 13.79
CA MET A 194 -0.66 -12.77 15.09
C MET A 194 -0.99 -11.72 16.14
N GLU A 195 -0.24 -10.63 16.19
CA GLU A 195 -0.43 -9.53 17.14
C GLU A 195 -1.78 -8.83 16.99
N ALA A 196 -2.36 -8.82 15.80
CA ALA A 196 -3.65 -8.19 15.53
C ALA A 196 -4.80 -8.72 16.40
N GLY A 197 -4.68 -9.93 16.93
CA GLY A 197 -5.66 -10.51 17.87
C GLY A 197 -5.75 -9.77 19.20
N TRP A 198 -4.71 -9.03 19.58
CA TRP A 198 -4.58 -8.32 20.85
C TRP A 198 -4.77 -6.80 20.75
N ILE A 199 -4.87 -6.27 19.52
CA ILE A 199 -4.98 -4.83 19.23
C ILE A 199 -6.38 -4.48 18.78
N TYR A 200 -7.02 -3.52 19.44
CA TYR A 200 -8.28 -2.97 18.98
C TYR A 200 -8.07 -2.08 17.76
N ARG A 201 -8.91 -2.23 16.74
CA ARG A 201 -8.84 -1.49 15.46
C ARG A 201 -8.79 0.04 15.62
N ASN A 202 -9.53 0.56 16.59
CA ASN A 202 -9.60 2.00 16.86
C ASN A 202 -8.35 2.55 17.58
N GLN A 203 -7.50 1.66 18.08
CA GLN A 203 -6.25 2.01 18.76
C GLN A 203 -5.02 1.90 17.83
N PHE A 204 -5.21 1.37 16.64
CA PHE A 204 -4.12 1.27 15.67
C PHE A 204 -3.65 2.65 15.24
N ASN A 205 -2.34 2.88 15.29
CA ASN A 205 -1.67 4.07 14.76
C ASN A 205 -0.29 3.65 14.24
N TYR A 206 0.07 4.07 13.03
CA TYR A 206 1.34 3.75 12.40
C TYR A 206 2.55 4.24 13.20
N SER A 207 2.40 5.38 13.87
CA SER A 207 3.43 6.02 14.69
C SER A 207 3.34 5.65 16.18
N ASP A 208 2.64 4.57 16.53
CA ASP A 208 2.42 4.19 17.94
C ASP A 208 3.70 3.55 18.52
N GLU A 209 4.21 4.09 19.63
CA GLU A 209 5.39 3.57 20.33
C GLU A 209 5.22 2.09 20.76
N ARG A 210 4.00 1.65 21.07
CA ARG A 210 3.70 0.25 21.37
C ARG A 210 4.04 -0.68 20.21
N PHE A 211 3.96 -0.17 19.01
CA PHE A 211 4.32 -0.87 17.80
C PHE A 211 5.82 -1.17 17.74
N GLU A 212 6.65 -0.18 18.04
CA GLU A 212 8.11 -0.35 18.10
C GLU A 212 8.50 -1.29 19.26
N LYS A 213 7.81 -1.20 20.39
CA LYS A 213 8.02 -2.12 21.51
C LYS A 213 7.72 -3.56 21.10
N SER A 214 6.55 -3.82 20.52
CA SER A 214 6.19 -5.18 20.05
C SER A 214 7.18 -5.70 19.04
N LEU A 215 7.62 -4.87 18.09
CA LEU A 215 8.64 -5.26 17.11
C LEU A 215 9.95 -5.67 17.81
N ASN A 216 10.43 -4.88 18.77
CA ASN A 216 11.64 -5.16 19.54
C ASN A 216 11.50 -6.42 20.39
N ASP A 217 10.35 -6.64 21.04
CA ASP A 217 10.07 -7.84 21.81
C ASP A 217 10.17 -9.10 20.92
N TYR A 218 9.59 -9.06 19.73
CA TYR A 218 9.68 -10.18 18.78
C TYR A 218 11.06 -10.34 18.12
N GLN A 219 11.85 -9.29 17.98
CA GLN A 219 13.24 -9.41 17.50
C GLN A 219 14.11 -10.23 18.45
N ASN A 220 13.83 -10.17 19.75
CA ASN A 220 14.53 -10.89 20.81
C ASN A 220 13.88 -12.24 21.17
N ASP A 221 12.73 -12.58 20.58
CA ASP A 221 12.01 -13.83 20.85
C ASP A 221 12.60 -14.98 20.03
N SER A 222 13.37 -15.84 20.68
CA SER A 222 13.96 -17.04 20.06
C SER A 222 12.93 -18.05 19.55
N GLU A 223 11.68 -17.98 20.02
CA GLU A 223 10.59 -18.86 19.61
C GLU A 223 9.71 -18.24 18.50
N ARG A 224 10.03 -17.03 18.05
CA ARG A 224 9.23 -16.32 17.04
C ARG A 224 8.90 -17.18 15.82
N LEU A 225 9.90 -17.83 15.24
CA LEU A 225 9.72 -18.67 14.04
C LEU A 225 8.86 -19.90 14.31
N ILE A 226 8.93 -20.49 15.50
CA ILE A 226 8.07 -21.62 15.90
C ILE A 226 6.61 -21.14 15.98
N LYS A 227 6.38 -19.97 16.59
CA LYS A 227 5.04 -19.35 16.68
C LYS A 227 4.48 -19.02 15.29
N VAL A 228 5.33 -18.48 14.39
CA VAL A 228 4.97 -18.18 13.00
C VAL A 228 4.60 -19.47 12.25
N GLU A 229 5.34 -20.56 12.43
CA GLU A 229 5.04 -21.84 11.78
C GLU A 229 3.70 -22.41 12.23
N ASN A 230 3.45 -22.40 13.53
CA ASN A 230 2.17 -22.84 14.08
C ASN A 230 1.00 -22.01 13.55
N TYR A 231 1.17 -20.69 13.52
CA TYR A 231 0.16 -19.79 12.97
C TYR A 231 -0.06 -19.99 11.47
N ALA A 232 1.01 -20.11 10.68
CA ALA A 232 0.90 -20.36 9.25
C ALA A 232 0.17 -21.65 8.94
N ASN A 233 0.49 -22.75 9.63
CA ASN A 233 -0.22 -24.01 9.47
C ASN A 233 -1.69 -23.90 9.85
N MET A 234 -2.00 -23.20 10.93
CA MET A 234 -3.40 -22.98 11.37
C MET A 234 -4.23 -22.21 10.36
N VAL A 235 -3.68 -21.14 9.75
CA VAL A 235 -4.46 -20.30 8.83
C VAL A 235 -4.54 -20.87 7.41
N THR A 236 -3.69 -21.83 7.06
CA THR A 236 -3.68 -22.50 5.74
C THR A 236 -4.43 -23.83 5.72
N SER A 237 -4.72 -24.43 6.89
CA SER A 237 -5.60 -25.59 7.04
C SER A 237 -7.07 -25.18 6.88
#